data_e584c072d3d10b0b58f149eead7cccbe
#
_entry.id   e584c072d3d10b0b58f149eead7cccbe
#
_cell.length_a   1.000
_cell.length_b   1.000
_cell.length_c   1.000
_cell.angle_alpha   90.00
_cell.angle_beta   90.00
_cell.angle_gamma   90.00
#
_symmetry.space_group_name_H-M   'P 1'
#
loop_
_entity.id
_entity.type
_entity.pdbx_description
1 polymer ?
#
loop_
_entity_poly.entity_id
_entity_poly.type
_entity_poly.pdbx_seq_one_letter_code
_entity_poly.pdbx_strand_id
1 'polypeptide(L)'
;MIDLEVIHRVQATLVERKGAAPDSSYVASLYAKGTDAICKKVAEEAAETIMAAKDGDRLHLVREVCDLWFHSLVLMSHFDIGVDDIMCEFRRREGISGIDEKKSRPA
;
A
#
# COMPACT_ATOMS: atom_id res chain seq x y z
N MET A 1 18.47 14.27 3.40
CA MET A 1 17.92 14.23 2.04
C MET A 1 16.77 13.22 1.98
N ILE A 2 15.67 13.60 1.36
CA ILE A 2 14.53 12.70 1.17
C ILE A 2 14.86 11.76 0.01
N ASP A 3 14.69 10.46 0.25
CA ASP A 3 14.94 9.41 -0.74
C ASP A 3 13.61 8.82 -1.20
N LEU A 4 13.10 9.33 -2.31
CA LEU A 4 11.82 8.87 -2.87
C LEU A 4 11.93 7.49 -3.53
N GLU A 5 13.15 7.05 -3.86
CA GLU A 5 13.36 5.72 -4.44
C GLU A 5 13.24 4.58 -3.43
N VAL A 6 13.15 4.90 -2.13
CA VAL A 6 12.97 3.88 -1.09
C VAL A 6 11.73 3.01 -1.38
N ILE A 7 10.68 3.60 -1.94
CA ILE A 7 9.45 2.84 -2.22
C ILE A 7 9.66 1.77 -3.30
N HIS A 8 10.52 2.03 -4.29
CA HIS A 8 10.88 1.03 -5.29
C HIS A 8 11.69 -0.11 -4.67
N ARG A 9 12.58 0.20 -3.72
CA ARG A 9 13.35 -0.83 -3.01
C ARG A 9 12.47 -1.69 -2.12
N VAL A 10 11.49 -1.09 -1.44
CA VAL A 10 10.50 -1.83 -0.65
C VAL A 10 9.72 -2.76 -1.58
N GLN A 11 9.23 -2.25 -2.71
CA GLN A 11 8.51 -3.06 -3.69
C GLN A 11 9.35 -4.25 -4.17
N ALA A 12 10.62 -4.01 -4.51
CA ALA A 12 11.51 -5.08 -4.97
C ALA A 12 11.65 -6.18 -3.91
N THR A 13 11.78 -5.81 -2.64
CA THR A 13 11.81 -6.77 -1.53
C THR A 13 10.51 -7.58 -1.45
N LEU A 14 9.36 -6.91 -1.58
CA LEU A 14 8.06 -7.58 -1.53
C LEU A 14 7.91 -8.59 -2.66
N VAL A 15 8.34 -8.24 -3.87
CA VAL A 15 8.32 -9.17 -5.02
C VAL A 15 9.21 -10.37 -4.75
N GLU A 16 10.40 -10.15 -4.18
CA GLU A 16 11.33 -11.20 -3.82
C GLU A 16 10.73 -12.21 -2.84
N ARG A 17 9.91 -11.75 -1.90
CA ARG A 17 9.28 -12.61 -0.88
C ARG A 17 8.15 -13.47 -1.41
N LYS A 18 7.69 -13.26 -2.63
CA LYS A 18 6.56 -14.04 -3.20
C LYS A 18 6.88 -15.53 -3.29
N GLY A 19 8.13 -15.89 -3.55
CA GLY A 19 8.54 -17.29 -3.62
C GLY A 19 9.19 -17.83 -2.36
N ALA A 20 9.28 -17.03 -1.30
CA ALA A 20 9.92 -17.43 -0.06
C ALA A 20 9.02 -18.33 0.78
N ALA A 21 9.65 -19.17 1.65
CA ALA A 21 8.90 -20.01 2.56
C ALA A 21 8.09 -19.17 3.56
N PRO A 22 6.83 -19.57 3.87
CA PRO A 22 5.97 -18.78 4.74
C PRO A 22 6.53 -18.52 6.14
N ASP A 23 7.37 -19.39 6.65
CA ASP A 23 8.01 -19.23 7.97
C ASP A 23 9.26 -18.36 7.92
N SER A 24 9.72 -17.96 6.73
CA SER A 24 10.95 -17.16 6.57
C SER A 24 10.71 -15.66 6.70
N SER A 25 9.50 -15.18 6.51
CA SER A 25 9.18 -13.76 6.65
C SER A 25 7.68 -13.54 6.83
N TYR A 26 7.35 -12.41 7.46
CA TYR A 26 5.96 -11.97 7.64
C TYR A 26 5.25 -11.83 6.29
N VAL A 27 5.90 -11.19 5.31
CA VAL A 27 5.31 -10.96 3.98
C VAL A 27 5.07 -12.29 3.27
N ALA A 28 6.03 -13.21 3.33
CA ALA A 28 5.85 -14.54 2.74
C ALA A 28 4.63 -15.26 3.35
N SER A 29 4.43 -15.12 4.66
CA SER A 29 3.27 -15.71 5.34
C SER A 29 1.96 -15.11 4.85
N LEU A 30 1.94 -13.80 4.57
CA LEU A 30 0.75 -13.12 4.03
C LEU A 30 0.41 -13.63 2.63
N TYR A 31 1.39 -13.76 1.76
CA TYR A 31 1.17 -14.31 0.42
C TYR A 31 0.61 -15.73 0.49
N ALA A 32 1.16 -16.55 1.39
CA ALA A 32 0.69 -17.94 1.55
C ALA A 32 -0.76 -18.00 2.03
N LYS A 33 -1.18 -17.08 2.89
CA LYS A 33 -2.56 -17.00 3.38
C LYS A 33 -3.54 -16.49 2.32
N GLY A 34 -3.04 -15.69 1.37
CA GLY A 34 -3.82 -15.24 0.22
C GLY A 34 -4.52 -13.90 0.37
N THR A 35 -5.32 -13.58 -0.62
CA THR A 35 -5.96 -12.26 -0.80
C THR A 35 -6.74 -11.80 0.44
N ASP A 36 -7.58 -12.65 1.00
CA ASP A 36 -8.45 -12.24 2.13
C ASP A 36 -7.64 -11.84 3.35
N ALA A 37 -6.55 -12.55 3.65
CA ALA A 37 -5.67 -12.21 4.76
C ALA A 37 -4.96 -10.87 4.54
N ILE A 38 -4.50 -10.62 3.32
CA ILE A 38 -3.86 -9.36 2.95
C ILE A 38 -4.87 -8.22 3.04
N CYS A 39 -6.07 -8.40 2.50
CA CYS A 39 -7.15 -7.40 2.57
C CYS A 39 -7.54 -7.08 4.02
N LYS A 40 -7.59 -8.09 4.87
CA LYS A 40 -7.86 -7.90 6.30
C LYS A 40 -6.81 -6.99 6.94
N LYS A 41 -5.54 -7.18 6.61
CA LYS A 41 -4.45 -6.33 7.12
C LYS A 41 -4.60 -4.89 6.62
N VAL A 42 -4.94 -4.68 5.36
CA VAL A 42 -5.19 -3.35 4.82
C VAL A 42 -6.32 -2.66 5.59
N ALA A 43 -7.41 -3.37 5.85
CA ALA A 43 -8.55 -2.82 6.62
C ALA A 43 -8.14 -2.48 8.06
N GLU A 44 -7.40 -3.35 8.73
CA GLU A 44 -6.91 -3.12 10.09
C GLU A 44 -6.02 -1.88 10.15
N GLU A 45 -5.07 -1.74 9.23
CA GLU A 45 -4.16 -0.59 9.21
C GLU A 45 -4.89 0.71 8.86
N ALA A 46 -5.92 0.65 8.02
CA ALA A 46 -6.77 1.81 7.74
C ALA A 46 -7.50 2.27 9.01
N ALA A 47 -8.06 1.34 9.78
CA ALA A 47 -8.73 1.65 11.04
C ALA A 47 -7.75 2.25 12.05
N GLU A 48 -6.56 1.67 12.19
CA GLU A 48 -5.52 2.18 13.09
C GLU A 48 -5.05 3.59 12.69
N THR A 49 -4.97 3.86 11.37
CA THR A 49 -4.64 5.19 10.86
C THR A 49 -5.68 6.22 11.28
N ILE A 50 -6.97 5.87 11.17
CA ILE A 50 -8.07 6.75 11.59
C ILE A 50 -7.98 7.03 13.09
N MET A 51 -7.76 5.98 13.90
CA MET A 51 -7.63 6.11 15.35
C MET A 51 -6.42 7.00 15.73
N ALA A 52 -5.28 6.80 15.08
CA ALA A 52 -4.09 7.62 15.31
C ALA A 52 -4.34 9.09 14.99
N ALA A 53 -5.07 9.37 13.91
CA ALA A 53 -5.45 10.73 13.55
C ALA A 53 -6.32 11.38 14.62
N LYS A 54 -7.26 10.63 15.19
CA LYS A 54 -8.15 11.12 16.26
C LYS A 54 -7.39 11.39 17.56
N ASP A 55 -6.34 10.62 17.84
CA ASP A 55 -5.54 10.79 19.06
C ASP A 55 -4.63 12.04 18.99
N GLY A 56 -4.39 12.58 17.81
CA GLY A 56 -3.61 13.81 17.65
C GLY A 56 -2.09 13.63 17.79
N ASP A 57 -1.59 12.40 17.85
CA ASP A 57 -0.16 12.12 17.91
C ASP A 57 0.41 12.00 16.49
N ARG A 58 1.16 13.03 16.09
CA ARG A 58 1.72 13.14 14.74
C ARG A 58 2.63 11.96 14.37
N LEU A 59 3.52 11.56 15.27
CA LEU A 59 4.45 10.46 15.00
C LEU A 59 3.73 9.13 14.87
N HIS A 60 2.74 8.89 15.72
CA HIS A 60 1.91 7.69 15.65
C HIS A 60 1.16 7.63 14.31
N LEU A 61 0.59 8.77 13.89
CA LEU A 61 -0.10 8.84 12.60
C LEU A 61 0.84 8.51 11.43
N VAL A 62 2.06 9.05 11.43
CA VAL A 62 3.05 8.74 10.38
C VAL A 62 3.34 7.24 10.32
N ARG A 63 3.50 6.61 11.48
CA ARG A 63 3.77 5.16 11.56
C ARG A 63 2.59 4.33 11.02
N GLU A 64 1.37 4.71 11.36
CA GLU A 64 0.19 3.97 10.92
C GLU A 64 -0.07 4.17 9.42
N VAL A 65 0.17 5.36 8.87
CA VAL A 65 0.11 5.59 7.42
C VAL A 65 1.16 4.74 6.71
N CYS A 66 2.37 4.66 7.27
CA CYS A 66 3.42 3.81 6.72
C CYS A 66 2.99 2.33 6.68
N ASP A 67 2.39 1.83 7.76
CA ASP A 67 1.87 0.45 7.82
C ASP A 67 0.77 0.22 6.81
N LEU A 68 -0.11 1.20 6.63
CA LEU A 68 -1.18 1.13 5.63
C LEU A 68 -0.60 1.08 4.21
N TRP A 69 0.36 1.92 3.91
CA TRP A 69 1.02 1.91 2.60
C TRP A 69 1.75 0.59 2.37
N PHE A 70 2.44 0.10 3.40
CA PHE A 70 3.17 -1.17 3.32
C PHE A 70 2.23 -2.33 2.94
N HIS A 71 1.12 -2.47 3.64
CA HIS A 71 0.16 -3.55 3.35
C HIS A 71 -0.56 -3.35 2.02
N SER A 72 -0.76 -2.10 1.60
CA SER A 72 -1.25 -1.79 0.26
C SER A 72 -0.27 -2.24 -0.82
N LEU A 73 1.04 -2.05 -0.58
CA LEU A 73 2.09 -2.53 -1.49
C LEU A 73 2.12 -4.06 -1.55
N VAL A 74 1.92 -4.74 -0.42
CA VAL A 74 1.82 -6.21 -0.40
C VAL A 74 0.63 -6.67 -1.26
N LEU A 75 -0.52 -6.04 -1.08
CA LEU A 75 -1.71 -6.34 -1.88
C LEU A 75 -1.44 -6.14 -3.38
N MET A 76 -0.84 -5.01 -3.74
CA MET A 76 -0.46 -4.70 -5.12
C MET A 76 0.46 -5.77 -5.69
N SER A 77 1.52 -6.09 -4.96
CA SER A 77 2.49 -7.10 -5.38
C SER A 77 1.84 -8.46 -5.56
N HIS A 78 0.88 -8.81 -4.72
CA HIS A 78 0.14 -10.07 -4.83
C HIS A 78 -0.59 -10.18 -6.17
N PHE A 79 -1.00 -9.06 -6.75
CA PHE A 79 -1.67 -8.99 -8.06
C PHE A 79 -0.74 -8.51 -9.18
N ASP A 80 0.57 -8.51 -8.95
CA ASP A 80 1.58 -8.08 -9.93
C ASP A 80 1.42 -6.62 -10.38
N ILE A 81 0.94 -5.78 -9.47
CA ILE A 81 0.82 -4.33 -9.69
C ILE A 81 2.01 -3.65 -9.01
N GLY A 82 2.70 -2.79 -9.76
CA GLY A 82 3.87 -2.07 -9.26
C GLY A 82 3.56 -0.63 -8.86
N VAL A 83 4.50 -0.03 -8.14
CA VAL A 83 4.43 1.38 -7.75
C VAL A 83 4.27 2.27 -8.97
N ASP A 84 4.92 1.94 -10.07
CA ASP A 84 4.85 2.75 -11.30
C ASP A 84 3.43 2.80 -11.88
N ASP A 85 2.64 1.73 -11.72
CA ASP A 85 1.24 1.72 -12.14
C ASP A 85 0.44 2.78 -11.39
N ILE A 86 0.69 2.89 -10.09
CA ILE A 86 0.02 3.90 -9.25
C ILE A 86 0.49 5.30 -9.62
N MET A 87 1.79 5.48 -9.86
CA MET A 87 2.34 6.78 -10.28
C MET A 87 1.75 7.21 -11.63
N CYS A 88 1.60 6.30 -12.57
CA CYS A 88 0.95 6.59 -13.85
C CYS A 88 -0.48 7.06 -13.67
N GLU A 89 -1.23 6.45 -12.74
CA GLU A 89 -2.61 6.86 -12.46
C GLU A 89 -2.67 8.24 -11.79
N PHE A 90 -1.76 8.53 -10.85
CA PHE A 90 -1.64 9.87 -10.28
C PHE A 90 -1.34 10.92 -11.35
N ARG A 91 -0.41 10.59 -12.26
CA ARG A 91 -0.05 11.48 -13.37
C ARG A 91 -1.25 11.76 -14.26
N ARG A 92 -2.06 10.74 -14.54
CA ARG A 92 -3.28 10.89 -15.33
C ARG A 92 -4.26 11.88 -14.68
N ARG A 93 -4.33 11.88 -13.36
CA ARG A 93 -5.24 12.75 -12.58
C ARG A 93 -4.68 14.14 -12.32
N GLU A 94 -3.42 14.37 -12.62
CA GLU A 94 -2.75 15.63 -12.33
C GLU A 94 -3.45 16.77 -13.06
N GLY A 95 -3.81 17.83 -12.33
CA GLY A 95 -4.51 18.98 -12.89
C GLY A 95 -6.00 18.78 -13.16
N ILE A 96 -6.57 17.61 -12.83
CA ILE A 96 -7.98 17.30 -13.02
C ILE A 96 -8.67 17.30 -11.65
N SER A 97 -9.81 18.00 -11.53
CA SER A 97 -10.56 17.99 -10.27
C SER A 97 -11.11 16.60 -9.93
N GLY A 98 -11.30 16.32 -8.64
CA GLY A 98 -11.88 15.05 -8.20
C GLY A 98 -13.27 14.82 -8.77
N ILE A 99 -14.06 15.89 -8.94
CA ILE A 99 -15.40 15.80 -9.53
C ILE A 99 -15.32 15.39 -10.99
N ASP A 100 -14.46 16.06 -11.77
CA ASP A 100 -14.28 15.77 -13.20
C ASP A 100 -13.68 14.39 -13.41
N GLU A 101 -12.74 13.98 -12.56
CA GLU A 101 -12.14 12.66 -12.64
C GLU A 101 -13.18 11.57 -12.44
N LYS A 102 -14.03 11.70 -11.43
CA LYS A 102 -15.10 10.71 -11.17
C LYS A 102 -16.09 10.63 -12.33
N LYS A 103 -16.43 11.75 -12.94
CA LYS A 103 -17.33 11.80 -14.11
C LYS A 103 -16.74 11.09 -15.32
N SER A 104 -15.41 11.04 -15.45
CA SER A 104 -14.72 10.42 -16.56
C SER A 104 -14.67 8.90 -16.47
N ARG A 105 -14.97 8.32 -15.30
CA ARG A 105 -14.91 6.87 -15.09
C ARG A 105 -16.10 6.18 -15.75
N PRO A 106 -15.91 4.98 -16.30
CA PRO A 106 -17.02 4.16 -16.79
C PRO A 106 -18.04 3.89 -15.67
N ALA A 107 -19.30 3.82 -16.04
CA ALA A 107 -20.39 3.53 -15.10
C ALA A 107 -20.28 2.10 -14.54
#